data_f786eb666a7a56d792d8a6a6c1472517
#
_entry.id   f786eb666a7a56d792d8a6a6c1472517
#
_cell.length_a   1.000
_cell.length_b   1.000
_cell.length_c   1.000
_cell.angle_alpha   90.00
_cell.angle_beta   90.00
_cell.angle_gamma   90.00
#
_symmetry.space_group_name_H-M   'P 1'
#
loop_
_entity.id
_entity.type
_entity.pdbx_description
1 polymer ?
#
loop_
_entity_poly.entity_id
_entity_poly.type
_entity_poly.pdbx_seq_one_letter_code
_entity_poly.pdbx_strand_id
1 'polypeptide(L)'
;MKYKKGSTFPYTEAQLRTDNPNVSFPLNPLALADVRTNFGGIVEVVEVAQPTQQGYKVEAGTPTGDPLTEVWNLTAKTLAELVPGDVVPTVPTPPAGKKPKYKADLFSTTEDPVWVDGSPYGQWQEVWAYVDITDYKEARLDAYGSALEQIEYITENGLDAWQTNVATIKSNNPKP
;
A
#
# COMPACT_ATOMS: atom_id res chain seq x y z
N MET A 1 12.59 -3.57 -25.26
CA MET A 1 13.87 -2.88 -25.51
C MET A 1 13.59 -1.39 -25.64
N LYS A 2 14.20 -0.58 -24.78
CA LYS A 2 14.03 0.89 -24.75
C LYS A 2 15.32 1.59 -25.15
N TYR A 3 15.22 2.80 -25.65
CA TYR A 3 16.36 3.58 -26.15
C TYR A 3 16.38 4.98 -25.55
N LYS A 4 17.57 5.56 -25.44
CA LYS A 4 17.82 6.94 -24.98
C LYS A 4 18.66 7.69 -25.99
N LYS A 5 18.34 8.97 -26.24
CA LYS A 5 19.15 9.88 -27.05
C LYS A 5 19.32 11.21 -26.32
N GLY A 6 20.54 11.51 -25.90
CA GLY A 6 20.82 12.70 -25.07
C GLY A 6 20.00 12.68 -23.79
N SER A 7 19.15 13.70 -23.57
CA SER A 7 18.23 13.81 -22.42
C SER A 7 16.87 13.12 -22.64
N THR A 8 16.56 12.68 -23.86
CA THR A 8 15.25 12.10 -24.20
C THR A 8 15.20 10.62 -23.88
N PHE A 9 14.29 10.23 -23.00
CA PHE A 9 13.98 8.85 -22.65
C PHE A 9 12.47 8.71 -22.31
N PRO A 10 11.77 7.69 -22.83
CA PRO A 10 12.23 6.79 -23.91
C PRO A 10 12.31 7.53 -25.25
N TYR A 11 13.31 7.20 -26.06
CA TYR A 11 13.45 7.67 -27.44
C TYR A 11 12.80 6.67 -28.38
N THR A 12 11.88 7.13 -29.19
CA THR A 12 11.02 6.28 -30.02
C THR A 12 11.35 6.36 -31.50
N GLU A 13 10.88 5.38 -32.28
CA GLU A 13 11.00 5.42 -33.77
C GLU A 13 10.27 6.61 -34.38
N ALA A 14 9.16 7.04 -33.81
CA ALA A 14 8.45 8.23 -34.23
C ALA A 14 9.33 9.48 -34.09
N GLN A 15 10.01 9.61 -32.96
CA GLN A 15 10.96 10.70 -32.72
C GLN A 15 12.16 10.64 -33.68
N LEU A 16 12.71 9.45 -33.93
CA LEU A 16 13.78 9.27 -34.92
C LEU A 16 13.38 9.79 -36.30
N ARG A 17 12.18 9.47 -36.74
CA ARG A 17 11.63 9.91 -38.02
C ARG A 17 11.33 11.41 -38.06
N THR A 18 10.84 11.96 -36.94
CA THR A 18 10.60 13.40 -36.77
C THR A 18 11.91 14.19 -36.78
N ASP A 19 12.94 13.69 -36.10
CA ASP A 19 14.26 14.32 -36.06
C ASP A 19 14.97 14.28 -37.43
N ASN A 20 14.59 13.34 -38.33
CA ASN A 20 15.23 13.11 -39.59
C ASN A 20 14.21 12.97 -40.75
N PRO A 21 13.46 14.03 -41.08
CA PRO A 21 12.31 13.96 -41.97
C PRO A 21 12.65 13.57 -43.43
N ASN A 22 13.90 13.78 -43.83
CA ASN A 22 14.38 13.50 -45.19
C ASN A 22 15.05 12.13 -45.34
N VAL A 23 14.99 11.29 -44.28
CA VAL A 23 15.61 9.97 -44.28
C VAL A 23 14.56 8.88 -44.32
N SER A 24 14.69 7.93 -45.24
CA SER A 24 13.89 6.71 -45.23
C SER A 24 14.52 5.67 -44.34
N PHE A 25 13.79 5.25 -43.28
CA PHE A 25 14.24 4.24 -42.37
C PHE A 25 13.58 2.88 -42.67
N PRO A 26 14.32 1.77 -42.47
CA PRO A 26 13.77 0.43 -42.56
C PRO A 26 12.73 0.18 -41.44
N LEU A 27 12.17 -1.02 -41.43
CA LEU A 27 11.33 -1.49 -40.36
C LEU A 27 12.19 -1.69 -39.08
N ASN A 28 11.66 -1.26 -37.93
CA ASN A 28 12.35 -1.34 -36.61
C ASN A 28 13.78 -0.71 -36.63
N PRO A 29 13.93 0.55 -37.06
CA PRO A 29 15.25 1.14 -37.28
C PRO A 29 16.10 1.22 -35.99
N LEU A 30 15.49 1.38 -34.83
CA LEU A 30 16.21 1.43 -33.55
C LEU A 30 16.82 0.09 -33.13
N ALA A 31 16.38 -1.03 -33.69
CA ALA A 31 17.00 -2.32 -33.47
C ALA A 31 18.36 -2.46 -34.15
N LEU A 32 18.65 -1.62 -35.16
CA LEU A 32 19.87 -1.67 -35.95
C LEU A 32 20.98 -0.82 -35.33
N ALA A 33 22.14 -1.42 -35.06
CA ALA A 33 23.25 -0.76 -34.40
C ALA A 33 23.85 0.41 -35.21
N ASP A 34 23.91 0.27 -36.55
CA ASP A 34 24.38 1.30 -37.44
C ASP A 34 23.43 2.53 -37.47
N VAL A 35 22.13 2.33 -37.38
CA VAL A 35 21.17 3.43 -37.24
C VAL A 35 21.40 4.15 -35.92
N ARG A 36 21.52 3.42 -34.80
CA ARG A 36 21.79 4.04 -33.51
C ARG A 36 23.07 4.88 -33.47
N THR A 37 24.10 4.37 -34.11
CA THR A 37 25.42 5.07 -34.20
C THR A 37 25.34 6.30 -35.11
N ASN A 38 24.76 6.18 -36.29
CA ASN A 38 24.78 7.23 -37.34
C ASN A 38 23.82 8.40 -37.05
N PHE A 39 22.75 8.17 -36.27
CA PHE A 39 21.72 9.18 -36.00
C PHE A 39 21.78 9.78 -34.58
N GLY A 40 22.97 9.89 -34.01
CA GLY A 40 23.23 10.76 -32.84
C GLY A 40 23.30 10.06 -31.52
N GLY A 41 24.04 8.94 -31.45
CA GLY A 41 24.39 8.32 -30.15
C GLY A 41 23.18 7.81 -29.40
N ILE A 42 22.31 7.07 -30.10
CA ILE A 42 21.17 6.40 -29.50
C ILE A 42 21.68 5.17 -28.77
N VAL A 43 21.44 5.11 -27.47
CA VAL A 43 21.91 4.04 -26.60
C VAL A 43 20.74 3.16 -26.17
N GLU A 44 20.97 1.87 -26.16
CA GLU A 44 20.03 0.88 -25.61
C GLU A 44 20.00 0.98 -24.09
N VAL A 45 18.81 0.84 -23.51
CA VAL A 45 18.60 0.86 -22.07
C VAL A 45 18.15 -0.52 -21.61
N VAL A 46 18.86 -1.07 -20.63
CA VAL A 46 18.47 -2.33 -19.98
C VAL A 46 17.19 -2.11 -19.21
N GLU A 47 16.18 -2.87 -19.53
CA GLU A 47 14.87 -2.78 -18.88
C GLU A 47 14.91 -3.45 -17.49
N VAL A 48 14.33 -2.78 -16.51
CA VAL A 48 14.13 -3.30 -15.16
C VAL A 48 12.63 -3.36 -14.88
N ALA A 49 12.19 -4.47 -14.31
CA ALA A 49 10.77 -4.61 -13.94
C ALA A 49 10.34 -3.46 -13.03
N GLN A 50 9.20 -2.85 -13.34
CA GLN A 50 8.63 -1.81 -12.50
C GLN A 50 8.32 -2.39 -11.11
N PRO A 51 8.89 -1.83 -10.03
CA PRO A 51 8.57 -2.28 -8.69
C PRO A 51 7.13 -1.94 -8.33
N THR A 52 6.55 -2.74 -7.45
CA THR A 52 5.26 -2.44 -6.82
C THR A 52 5.49 -2.27 -5.33
N GLN A 53 5.11 -1.11 -4.80
CA GLN A 53 5.20 -0.82 -3.37
C GLN A 53 3.90 -0.19 -2.88
N GLN A 54 3.28 -0.81 -1.89
CA GLN A 54 2.03 -0.34 -1.29
C GLN A 54 2.20 1.09 -0.74
N GLY A 55 1.27 1.98 -1.07
CA GLY A 55 1.30 3.38 -0.64
C GLY A 55 2.33 4.26 -1.35
N TYR A 56 2.93 3.78 -2.45
CA TYR A 56 3.88 4.56 -3.26
C TYR A 56 3.40 4.78 -4.69
N LYS A 57 3.79 5.91 -5.26
CA LYS A 57 3.80 6.15 -6.71
C LYS A 57 5.14 5.67 -7.28
N VAL A 58 5.07 5.05 -8.44
CA VAL A 58 6.26 4.56 -9.14
C VAL A 58 6.35 5.27 -10.48
N GLU A 59 7.42 6.03 -10.69
CA GLU A 59 7.65 6.80 -11.89
C GLU A 59 8.99 6.42 -12.51
N ALA A 60 9.05 6.43 -13.85
CA ALA A 60 10.31 6.18 -14.54
C ALA A 60 11.29 7.32 -14.29
N GLY A 61 12.46 7.00 -13.80
CA GLY A 61 13.58 7.93 -13.65
C GLY A 61 14.46 7.99 -14.90
N THR A 62 15.49 8.82 -14.84
CA THR A 62 16.51 8.87 -15.90
C THR A 62 17.40 7.63 -15.81
N PRO A 63 17.57 6.85 -16.90
CA PRO A 63 18.46 5.69 -16.90
C PRO A 63 19.89 6.06 -16.54
N THR A 64 20.53 5.24 -15.71
CA THR A 64 21.90 5.44 -15.20
C THR A 64 22.74 4.17 -15.33
N GLY A 65 24.04 4.29 -15.10
CA GLY A 65 24.98 3.16 -15.11
C GLY A 65 25.64 2.90 -16.47
N ASP A 66 26.50 1.87 -16.49
CA ASP A 66 27.15 1.34 -17.69
C ASP A 66 27.14 -0.20 -17.60
N PRO A 67 26.32 -0.90 -18.40
CA PRO A 67 25.35 -0.36 -19.39
C PRO A 67 24.24 0.48 -18.76
N LEU A 68 23.67 1.42 -19.56
CA LEU A 68 22.53 2.22 -19.12
C LEU A 68 21.37 1.31 -18.69
N THR A 69 20.91 1.49 -17.46
CA THR A 69 19.87 0.69 -16.83
C THR A 69 18.69 1.58 -16.44
N GLU A 70 17.49 1.09 -16.67
CA GLU A 70 16.25 1.79 -16.27
C GLU A 70 16.19 1.97 -14.74
N VAL A 71 15.77 3.15 -14.32
CA VAL A 71 15.61 3.50 -12.91
C VAL A 71 14.16 3.79 -12.60
N TRP A 72 13.68 3.33 -11.47
CA TRP A 72 12.35 3.60 -10.95
C TRP A 72 12.43 4.42 -9.67
N ASN A 73 11.73 5.55 -9.65
CA ASN A 73 11.60 6.40 -8.47
C ASN A 73 10.31 6.04 -7.73
N LEU A 74 10.45 5.77 -6.44
CA LEU A 74 9.33 5.52 -5.55
C LEU A 74 9.12 6.77 -4.68
N THR A 75 7.91 7.33 -4.74
CA THR A 75 7.52 8.47 -3.91
C THR A 75 6.28 8.08 -3.11
N ALA A 76 6.30 8.28 -1.79
CA ALA A 76 5.14 8.02 -0.96
C ALA A 76 3.94 8.83 -1.46
N LYS A 77 2.77 8.19 -1.54
CA LYS A 77 1.51 8.86 -1.86
C LYS A 77 1.13 9.81 -0.72
N THR A 78 0.52 10.91 -1.06
CA THR A 78 -0.14 11.79 -0.08
C THR A 78 -1.48 11.18 0.36
N LEU A 79 -2.03 11.63 1.49
CA LEU A 79 -3.32 11.17 1.99
C LEU A 79 -4.43 11.25 0.93
N ALA A 80 -4.46 12.32 0.12
CA ALA A 80 -5.45 12.52 -0.94
C ALA A 80 -5.31 11.56 -2.14
N GLU A 81 -4.16 10.89 -2.28
CA GLU A 81 -3.87 9.97 -3.39
C GLU A 81 -4.05 8.49 -3.01
N LEU A 82 -4.37 8.22 -1.73
CA LEU A 82 -4.56 6.86 -1.26
C LEU A 82 -5.80 6.22 -1.90
N VAL A 83 -5.66 4.94 -2.23
CA VAL A 83 -6.76 4.09 -2.67
C VAL A 83 -6.87 2.87 -1.76
N PRO A 84 -8.00 2.14 -1.77
CA PRO A 84 -8.11 0.87 -1.05
C PRO A 84 -6.95 -0.06 -1.41
N GLY A 85 -6.26 -0.59 -0.40
CA GLY A 85 -5.07 -1.42 -0.56
C GLY A 85 -3.73 -0.68 -0.36
N ASP A 86 -3.71 0.64 -0.33
CA ASP A 86 -2.50 1.42 0.02
C ASP A 86 -2.25 1.48 1.54
N VAL A 87 -3.29 1.24 2.34
CA VAL A 87 -3.26 1.34 3.81
C VAL A 87 -3.18 -0.05 4.41
N VAL A 88 -2.24 -0.24 5.32
CA VAL A 88 -2.08 -1.49 6.07
C VAL A 88 -3.13 -1.54 7.18
N PRO A 89 -3.97 -2.57 7.21
CA PRO A 89 -4.93 -2.77 8.29
C PRO A 89 -4.21 -2.98 9.63
N THR A 90 -4.78 -2.43 10.69
CA THR A 90 -4.32 -2.64 12.05
C THR A 90 -5.40 -3.30 12.90
N VAL A 91 -5.01 -3.97 13.97
CA VAL A 91 -5.96 -4.52 14.94
C VAL A 91 -6.24 -3.44 15.99
N PRO A 92 -7.52 -3.11 16.26
CA PRO A 92 -7.84 -2.13 17.29
C PRO A 92 -7.42 -2.63 18.69
N THR A 93 -6.78 -1.75 19.45
CA THR A 93 -6.43 -2.00 20.85
C THR A 93 -7.12 -0.96 21.71
N PRO A 94 -8.37 -1.21 22.15
CA PRO A 94 -9.13 -0.22 22.89
C PRO A 94 -8.49 0.11 24.23
N PRO A 95 -8.40 1.39 24.60
CA PRO A 95 -8.12 1.79 25.99
C PRO A 95 -9.20 1.28 26.95
N ALA A 96 -8.87 1.18 28.23
CA ALA A 96 -9.82 0.76 29.26
C ALA A 96 -11.11 1.61 29.22
N GLY A 97 -12.27 0.97 29.24
CA GLY A 97 -13.57 1.64 29.17
C GLY A 97 -13.98 2.18 27.81
N LYS A 98 -13.23 1.83 26.76
CA LYS A 98 -13.52 2.24 25.38
C LYS A 98 -13.68 1.03 24.46
N LYS A 99 -14.42 1.22 23.37
CA LYS A 99 -14.53 0.26 22.27
C LYS A 99 -14.17 0.93 20.94
N PRO A 100 -13.75 0.15 19.93
CA PRO A 100 -13.54 0.71 18.60
C PRO A 100 -14.84 1.28 18.05
N LYS A 101 -14.76 2.42 17.38
CA LYS A 101 -15.87 2.91 16.58
C LYS A 101 -16.02 2.02 15.35
N TYR A 102 -17.28 1.68 15.01
CA TYR A 102 -17.53 0.88 13.82
C TYR A 102 -17.03 1.55 12.55
N LYS A 103 -16.43 0.75 11.69
CA LYS A 103 -15.87 1.17 10.41
C LYS A 103 -16.70 0.55 9.29
N ALA A 104 -17.32 1.40 8.45
CA ALA A 104 -18.11 0.93 7.31
C ALA A 104 -17.23 0.55 6.11
N ASP A 105 -16.15 1.31 5.88
CA ASP A 105 -15.14 1.06 4.84
C ASP A 105 -13.76 1.60 5.27
N LEU A 106 -12.74 1.42 4.42
CA LEU A 106 -11.37 1.80 4.71
C LEU A 106 -11.19 3.28 5.09
N PHE A 107 -11.98 4.17 4.47
CA PHE A 107 -11.90 5.62 4.69
C PHE A 107 -13.01 6.17 5.60
N SER A 108 -13.90 5.32 6.09
CA SER A 108 -14.96 5.69 7.04
C SER A 108 -14.56 5.50 8.50
N THR A 109 -13.32 5.14 8.76
CA THR A 109 -12.73 5.31 10.08
C THR A 109 -12.79 6.77 10.45
N THR A 110 -12.94 7.04 11.72
CA THR A 110 -13.05 8.42 12.21
C THR A 110 -11.74 9.17 12.22
N GLU A 111 -10.66 8.48 11.93
CA GLU A 111 -9.31 9.03 11.85
C GLU A 111 -8.71 8.73 10.48
N ASP A 112 -8.00 9.71 9.94
CA ASP A 112 -7.21 9.51 8.73
C ASP A 112 -6.07 8.52 8.97
N PRO A 113 -5.67 7.73 7.97
CA PRO A 113 -4.48 6.90 8.06
C PRO A 113 -3.25 7.73 8.38
N VAL A 114 -2.31 7.16 9.12
CA VAL A 114 -1.04 7.81 9.45
C VAL A 114 0.13 7.16 8.72
N TRP A 115 1.09 7.98 8.32
CA TRP A 115 2.34 7.51 7.78
C TRP A 115 3.26 7.03 8.92
N VAL A 116 3.79 5.83 8.78
CA VAL A 116 4.77 5.25 9.70
C VAL A 116 6.06 4.98 8.96
N ASP A 117 7.13 5.64 9.39
CA ASP A 117 8.46 5.43 8.84
C ASP A 117 8.94 4.01 9.08
N GLY A 118 9.63 3.44 8.09
CA GLY A 118 10.16 2.09 8.15
C GLY A 118 11.35 1.90 7.21
N SER A 119 12.10 0.82 7.39
CA SER A 119 13.22 0.45 6.52
C SER A 119 12.92 -0.89 5.85
N PRO A 120 13.08 -1.02 4.51
CA PRO A 120 13.53 0.01 3.57
C PRO A 120 12.48 1.04 3.15
N TYR A 121 11.19 0.83 3.51
CA TYR A 121 10.08 1.71 3.12
C TYR A 121 9.17 1.97 4.30
N GLY A 122 8.67 3.20 4.44
CA GLY A 122 7.53 3.52 5.30
C GLY A 122 6.22 2.99 4.73
N GLN A 123 5.15 3.07 5.51
CA GLN A 123 3.82 2.60 5.11
C GLN A 123 2.71 3.45 5.73
N TRP A 124 1.58 3.53 5.04
CA TRP A 124 0.36 4.06 5.60
C TRP A 124 -0.32 3.01 6.47
N GLN A 125 -0.67 3.37 7.70
CA GLN A 125 -1.34 2.49 8.65
C GLN A 125 -2.71 3.04 9.03
N GLU A 126 -3.65 2.13 9.21
CA GLU A 126 -4.98 2.44 9.70
C GLU A 126 -4.95 2.92 11.14
N VAL A 127 -5.73 3.96 11.45
CA VAL A 127 -5.93 4.48 12.81
C VAL A 127 -7.36 4.22 13.25
N TRP A 128 -7.52 3.68 14.44
CA TRP A 128 -8.82 3.42 15.05
C TRP A 128 -9.23 4.55 15.99
N ALA A 129 -10.45 5.03 15.82
CA ALA A 129 -11.08 5.86 16.83
C ALA A 129 -11.84 5.04 17.84
N TYR A 130 -11.93 5.54 19.04
CA TYR A 130 -12.57 4.86 20.15
C TYR A 130 -13.69 5.71 20.75
N VAL A 131 -14.74 5.05 21.18
CA VAL A 131 -15.87 5.68 21.90
C VAL A 131 -15.99 5.09 23.29
N ASP A 132 -16.53 5.86 24.23
CA ASP A 132 -16.73 5.39 25.59
C ASP A 132 -17.82 4.30 25.63
N ILE A 133 -17.63 3.31 26.48
CA ILE A 133 -18.64 2.31 26.79
C ILE A 133 -19.56 2.94 27.85
N THR A 134 -20.78 3.31 27.46
CA THR A 134 -21.67 4.15 28.27
C THR A 134 -22.69 3.38 29.12
N ASP A 135 -22.94 2.10 28.83
CA ASP A 135 -23.89 1.25 29.57
C ASP A 135 -23.24 -0.09 30.00
N TYR A 136 -23.52 -0.52 31.23
CA TYR A 136 -23.04 -1.81 31.73
C TYR A 136 -23.45 -2.99 30.82
N LYS A 137 -24.60 -2.92 30.16
CA LYS A 137 -25.06 -3.94 29.20
C LYS A 137 -24.18 -3.96 27.96
N GLU A 138 -23.87 -2.78 27.45
CA GLU A 138 -22.98 -2.61 26.31
C GLU A 138 -21.56 -3.07 26.65
N ALA A 139 -21.04 -2.65 27.81
CA ALA A 139 -19.75 -3.08 28.32
C ALA A 139 -19.66 -4.61 28.50
N ARG A 140 -20.74 -5.25 28.98
CA ARG A 140 -20.81 -6.70 29.07
C ARG A 140 -20.88 -7.37 27.72
N LEU A 141 -21.69 -6.84 26.80
CA LEU A 141 -21.84 -7.39 25.46
C LEU A 141 -20.52 -7.36 24.71
N ASP A 142 -19.80 -6.25 24.82
CA ASP A 142 -18.49 -6.05 24.23
C ASP A 142 -17.46 -7.05 24.81
N ALA A 143 -17.46 -7.21 26.14
CA ALA A 143 -16.57 -8.13 26.84
C ALA A 143 -16.91 -9.62 26.63
N TYR A 144 -18.14 -9.96 26.28
CA TYR A 144 -18.52 -11.34 25.92
C TYR A 144 -18.01 -11.73 24.54
N GLY A 145 -17.82 -10.78 23.64
CA GLY A 145 -17.53 -11.02 22.25
C GLY A 145 -18.76 -11.56 21.47
N SER A 146 -18.52 -11.96 20.23
CA SER A 146 -19.54 -12.55 19.38
C SER A 146 -20.00 -13.94 19.90
N ALA A 147 -21.17 -14.39 19.48
CA ALA A 147 -21.64 -15.73 19.79
C ALA A 147 -20.68 -16.83 19.28
N LEU A 148 -20.00 -16.58 18.16
CA LEU A 148 -19.01 -17.51 17.61
C LEU A 148 -17.79 -17.63 18.50
N GLU A 149 -17.22 -16.50 18.94
CA GLU A 149 -16.08 -16.46 19.87
C GLU A 149 -16.41 -17.14 21.21
N GLN A 150 -17.63 -16.98 21.71
CA GLN A 150 -18.06 -17.66 22.92
C GLN A 150 -18.15 -19.18 22.74
N ILE A 151 -18.66 -19.65 21.59
CA ILE A 151 -18.72 -21.09 21.25
C ILE A 151 -17.30 -21.65 21.11
N GLU A 152 -16.42 -20.93 20.45
CA GLU A 152 -15.01 -21.31 20.29
C GLU A 152 -14.31 -21.42 21.65
N TYR A 153 -14.50 -20.41 22.52
CA TYR A 153 -13.96 -20.43 23.88
C TYR A 153 -14.43 -21.63 24.69
N ILE A 154 -15.74 -21.96 24.62
CA ILE A 154 -16.30 -23.14 25.30
C ILE A 154 -15.71 -24.43 24.75
N THR A 155 -15.53 -24.51 23.45
CA THR A 155 -14.99 -25.70 22.77
C THR A 155 -13.52 -25.95 23.16
N GLU A 156 -12.76 -24.89 23.29
CA GLU A 156 -11.32 -24.98 23.64
C GLU A 156 -11.07 -25.15 25.13
N ASN A 157 -11.84 -24.44 25.99
CA ASN A 157 -11.53 -24.29 27.41
C ASN A 157 -12.55 -24.98 28.33
N GLY A 158 -13.69 -25.41 27.79
CA GLY A 158 -14.76 -26.02 28.52
C GLY A 158 -15.78 -25.03 29.13
N LEU A 159 -16.93 -25.57 29.52
CA LEU A 159 -18.07 -24.79 30.02
C LEU A 159 -17.76 -24.08 31.36
N ASP A 160 -17.03 -24.74 32.26
CA ASP A 160 -16.71 -24.19 33.59
C ASP A 160 -15.79 -22.96 33.47
N ALA A 161 -14.83 -23.01 32.57
CA ALA A 161 -13.96 -21.87 32.26
C ALA A 161 -14.75 -20.70 31.68
N TRP A 162 -15.69 -20.97 30.78
CA TRP A 162 -16.57 -19.95 30.22
C TRP A 162 -17.47 -19.31 31.29
N GLN A 163 -18.06 -20.11 32.20
CA GLN A 163 -18.87 -19.61 33.31
C GLN A 163 -18.07 -18.70 34.24
N THR A 164 -16.81 -19.06 34.51
CA THR A 164 -15.89 -18.26 35.31
C THR A 164 -15.58 -16.94 34.63
N ASN A 165 -15.31 -16.96 33.32
CA ASN A 165 -15.10 -15.75 32.53
C ASN A 165 -16.33 -14.84 32.54
N VAL A 166 -17.53 -15.39 32.34
CA VAL A 166 -18.80 -14.64 32.41
C VAL A 166 -19.01 -14.01 33.80
N ALA A 167 -18.68 -14.71 34.88
CA ALA A 167 -18.77 -14.17 36.24
C ALA A 167 -17.80 -13.00 36.44
N THR A 168 -16.59 -13.12 35.93
CA THR A 168 -15.57 -12.05 35.97
C THR A 168 -16.03 -10.81 35.19
N ILE A 169 -16.57 -10.99 33.96
CA ILE A 169 -17.11 -9.89 33.16
C ILE A 169 -18.26 -9.18 33.89
N LYS A 170 -19.15 -9.93 34.52
CA LYS A 170 -20.27 -9.36 35.30
C LYS A 170 -19.78 -8.59 36.54
N SER A 171 -18.73 -9.08 37.19
CA SER A 171 -18.11 -8.41 38.35
C SER A 171 -17.45 -7.09 37.96
N ASN A 172 -16.75 -7.08 36.83
CA ASN A 172 -16.07 -5.89 36.31
C ASN A 172 -17.03 -4.83 35.77
N ASN A 173 -18.24 -5.24 35.37
CA ASN A 173 -19.27 -4.36 34.82
C ASN A 173 -20.58 -4.58 35.62
N PRO A 174 -20.64 -4.13 36.89
CA PRO A 174 -21.79 -4.38 37.75
C PRO A 174 -23.05 -3.70 37.21
N LYS A 175 -24.19 -4.34 37.43
CA LYS A 175 -25.49 -3.70 37.21
C LYS A 175 -25.69 -2.66 38.33
N PRO A 176 -26.07 -1.39 37.98
CA PRO A 176 -26.39 -0.37 38.97
C PRO A 176 -27.53 -0.75 39.87
#